data_6abbdfe23e42a1e0102dc64cae714e70
#
_entry.id   6abbdfe23e42a1e0102dc64cae714e70
#
_cell.length_a   1.000
_cell.length_b   1.000
_cell.length_c   1.000
_cell.angle_alpha   90.00
_cell.angle_beta   90.00
_cell.angle_gamma   90.00
#
_symmetry.space_group_name_H-M   'P 1'
#
loop_
_entity.id
_entity.type
_entity.pdbx_description
1 polymer ?
#
loop_
_entity_poly.entity_id
_entity_poly.type
_entity_poly.pdbx_seq_one_letter_code
_entity_poly.pdbx_strand_id
1 'polypeptide(L)'
;GSHIGENMHNSQVQEMSEAIDNGATIITVDPRFSTAASKSQHWLPIKPGTDIALLLAWMNVLSGENLYDKEYIEKYAIGFNELKEHVSQFTPEWAYGITTIKPEEIRKTARKMANASPSVIVHPGRHVSWYGDDTQRARAMAILNALLGSWGRRGGFYFKESIKVPKFPAPKYPHP
;
A
#
# COMPACT_ATOMS: atom_id res chain seq x y z
N GLY A 1 5.36 -6.91 3.22
CA GLY A 1 6.60 -7.38 3.80
C GLY A 1 6.73 -7.03 5.28
N SER A 2 7.65 -7.65 5.95
CA SER A 2 7.89 -7.43 7.37
C SER A 2 8.68 -6.14 7.58
N HIS A 3 7.97 -5.05 7.63
CA HIS A 3 8.50 -3.72 7.83
C HIS A 3 8.40 -3.31 9.30
N ILE A 4 7.28 -3.62 9.91
CA ILE A 4 6.94 -3.22 11.28
C ILE A 4 7.45 -4.27 12.27
N GLY A 5 8.18 -3.84 13.29
CA GLY A 5 8.74 -4.71 14.34
C GLY A 5 9.96 -5.51 13.92
N GLU A 6 10.48 -5.28 12.74
CA GLU A 6 11.71 -5.88 12.25
C GLU A 6 12.64 -4.79 11.69
N ASN A 7 13.94 -4.94 11.87
CA ASN A 7 14.95 -3.95 11.51
C ASN A 7 14.84 -2.61 12.28
N MET A 8 15.05 -1.49 11.61
CA MET A 8 15.19 -0.16 12.21
C MET A 8 13.88 0.60 12.47
N HIS A 9 12.73 -0.02 12.25
CA HIS A 9 11.42 0.64 12.37
C HIS A 9 10.66 0.27 13.65
N ASN A 10 11.40 0.13 14.75
CA ASN A 10 10.82 -0.27 16.04
C ASN A 10 9.84 0.75 16.61
N SER A 11 10.03 2.04 16.36
CA SER A 11 9.08 3.08 16.78
C SER A 11 7.68 2.92 16.17
N GLN A 12 7.61 2.40 14.95
CA GLN A 12 6.31 2.16 14.29
C GLN A 12 5.51 1.02 14.93
N VAL A 13 6.13 0.18 15.76
CA VAL A 13 5.42 -0.89 16.48
C VAL A 13 4.44 -0.30 17.48
N GLN A 14 4.84 0.74 18.20
CA GLN A 14 3.96 1.41 19.16
C GLN A 14 2.77 2.04 18.47
N GLU A 15 3.02 2.81 17.42
CA GLU A 15 1.99 3.45 16.59
C GLU A 15 0.99 2.41 16.01
N MET A 16 1.52 1.28 15.53
CA MET A 16 0.67 0.19 15.02
C MET A 16 -0.13 -0.48 16.14
N SER A 17 0.46 -0.68 17.31
CA SER A 17 -0.24 -1.25 18.47
C SER A 17 -1.40 -0.36 18.89
N GLU A 18 -1.15 0.94 19.04
CA GLU A 18 -2.18 1.94 19.36
C GLU A 18 -3.27 2.00 18.29
N ALA A 19 -2.90 1.92 17.00
CA ALA A 19 -3.86 1.88 15.91
C ALA A 19 -4.76 0.64 15.99
N ILE A 20 -4.20 -0.53 16.30
CA ILE A 20 -4.98 -1.78 16.47
C ILE A 20 -5.93 -1.66 17.68
N ASP A 21 -5.46 -1.14 18.79
CA ASP A 21 -6.27 -0.94 20.00
C ASP A 21 -7.41 0.04 19.75
N ASN A 22 -7.21 1.02 18.84
CA ASN A 22 -8.23 1.94 18.35
C ASN A 22 -9.09 1.37 17.21
N GLY A 23 -8.99 0.09 16.88
CA GLY A 23 -9.85 -0.60 15.93
C GLY A 23 -9.35 -0.61 14.49
N ALA A 24 -8.11 -0.22 14.22
CA ALA A 24 -7.55 -0.31 12.87
C ALA A 24 -7.40 -1.78 12.44
N THR A 25 -7.72 -2.04 11.18
CA THR A 25 -7.54 -3.35 10.56
C THR A 25 -6.20 -3.38 9.82
N ILE A 26 -5.39 -4.38 10.12
CA ILE A 26 -4.11 -4.59 9.43
C ILE A 26 -4.26 -5.72 8.41
N ILE A 27 -3.87 -5.43 7.17
CA ILE A 27 -3.77 -6.40 6.08
C ILE A 27 -2.27 -6.54 5.77
N THR A 28 -1.70 -7.70 6.01
CA THR A 28 -0.28 -7.96 5.75
C THR A 28 -0.10 -8.83 4.52
N VAL A 29 0.67 -8.33 3.56
CA VAL A 29 1.10 -9.08 2.37
C VAL A 29 2.55 -9.47 2.57
N ASP A 30 2.81 -10.72 2.87
CA ASP A 30 4.15 -11.23 3.17
C ASP A 30 4.21 -12.74 2.91
N PRO A 31 5.21 -13.25 2.16
CA PRO A 31 5.39 -14.69 1.98
C PRO A 31 5.69 -15.42 3.30
N ARG A 32 6.20 -14.70 4.29
CA ARG A 32 6.58 -15.20 5.59
C ARG A 32 5.57 -14.77 6.66
N PHE A 33 5.27 -15.64 7.61
CA PHE A 33 4.49 -15.27 8.79
C PHE A 33 5.35 -14.42 9.74
N SER A 34 5.49 -13.14 9.39
CA SER A 34 6.30 -12.15 10.09
C SER A 34 5.59 -11.61 11.34
N THR A 35 6.30 -10.77 12.11
CA THR A 35 5.71 -10.06 13.25
C THR A 35 4.48 -9.26 12.83
N ALA A 36 4.52 -8.56 11.71
CA ALA A 36 3.36 -7.84 11.18
C ALA A 36 2.21 -8.81 10.81
N ALA A 37 2.52 -9.95 10.17
CA ALA A 37 1.52 -10.95 9.83
C ALA A 37 0.85 -11.55 11.07
N SER A 38 1.60 -11.79 12.15
CA SER A 38 1.07 -12.33 13.40
C SER A 38 0.10 -11.39 14.13
N LYS A 39 0.14 -10.10 13.84
CA LYS A 39 -0.72 -9.06 14.42
C LYS A 39 -1.83 -8.61 13.48
N SER A 40 -1.84 -9.08 12.23
CA SER A 40 -2.83 -8.67 11.23
C SER A 40 -4.10 -9.52 11.29
N GLN A 41 -5.22 -8.91 10.99
CA GLN A 41 -6.50 -9.60 10.81
C GLN A 41 -6.57 -10.35 9.47
N HIS A 42 -5.76 -9.93 8.50
CA HIS A 42 -5.65 -10.57 7.19
C HIS A 42 -4.18 -10.74 6.82
N TRP A 43 -3.72 -11.97 6.79
CA TRP A 43 -2.42 -12.30 6.24
C TRP A 43 -2.58 -12.95 4.87
N LEU A 44 -1.94 -12.35 3.88
CA LEU A 44 -1.92 -12.83 2.51
C LEU A 44 -0.53 -13.39 2.20
N PRO A 45 -0.34 -14.72 2.27
CA PRO A 45 0.95 -15.37 2.00
C PRO A 45 1.26 -15.37 0.50
N ILE A 46 1.75 -14.25 0.00
CA ILE A 46 1.97 -14.05 -1.42
C ILE A 46 3.22 -14.79 -1.90
N LYS A 47 3.17 -15.35 -3.11
CA LYS A 47 4.36 -15.82 -3.80
C LYS A 47 5.33 -14.67 -4.05
N PRO A 48 6.61 -14.75 -3.64
CA PRO A 48 7.58 -13.67 -3.82
C PRO A 48 7.67 -13.16 -5.26
N GLY A 49 7.75 -11.84 -5.42
CA GLY A 49 7.89 -11.19 -6.73
C GLY A 49 6.59 -11.04 -7.53
N THR A 50 5.43 -11.34 -6.95
CA THR A 50 4.14 -11.29 -7.66
C THR A 50 3.21 -10.18 -7.16
N ASP A 51 3.74 -9.19 -6.43
CA ASP A 51 2.98 -8.10 -5.82
C ASP A 51 2.12 -7.33 -6.81
N ILE A 52 2.65 -7.07 -8.02
CA ILE A 52 1.92 -6.33 -9.06
C ILE A 52 0.61 -7.04 -9.43
N ALA A 53 0.60 -8.37 -9.51
CA ALA A 53 -0.61 -9.13 -9.84
C ALA A 53 -1.70 -8.95 -8.78
N LEU A 54 -1.34 -8.94 -7.49
CA LEU A 54 -2.26 -8.65 -6.41
C LEU A 54 -2.79 -7.22 -6.47
N LEU A 55 -1.90 -6.23 -6.69
CA LEU A 55 -2.28 -4.83 -6.78
C LEU A 55 -3.26 -4.57 -7.94
N LEU A 56 -3.00 -5.16 -9.11
CA LEU A 56 -3.89 -5.07 -10.27
C LEU A 56 -5.26 -5.72 -9.99
N ALA A 57 -5.28 -6.88 -9.33
CA ALA A 57 -6.53 -7.54 -8.95
C ALA A 57 -7.33 -6.72 -7.92
N TRP A 58 -6.70 -6.07 -6.96
CA TRP A 58 -7.38 -5.14 -6.07
C TRP A 58 -7.99 -3.95 -6.83
N MET A 59 -7.23 -3.37 -7.79
CA MET A 59 -7.77 -2.30 -8.64
C MET A 59 -8.94 -2.78 -9.51
N ASN A 60 -8.88 -4.01 -10.03
CA ASN A 60 -9.97 -4.64 -10.76
C ASN A 60 -11.24 -4.70 -9.90
N VAL A 61 -11.15 -5.18 -8.67
CA VAL A 61 -12.30 -5.26 -7.75
C VAL A 61 -12.83 -3.86 -7.42
N LEU A 62 -11.95 -2.92 -7.04
CA LEU A 62 -12.36 -1.56 -6.68
C LEU A 62 -13.05 -0.83 -7.84
N SER A 63 -12.51 -0.92 -9.05
CA SER A 63 -13.09 -0.26 -10.23
C SER A 63 -14.31 -0.99 -10.78
N GLY A 64 -14.30 -2.32 -10.77
CA GLY A 64 -15.39 -3.15 -11.29
C GLY A 64 -16.65 -3.12 -10.42
N GLU A 65 -16.46 -3.11 -9.09
CA GLU A 65 -17.57 -3.02 -8.12
C GLU A 65 -17.92 -1.55 -7.76
N ASN A 66 -17.28 -0.55 -8.39
CA ASN A 66 -17.47 0.88 -8.14
C ASN A 66 -17.23 1.28 -6.68
N LEU A 67 -16.22 0.67 -6.03
CA LEU A 67 -15.84 0.87 -4.63
C LEU A 67 -14.76 1.94 -4.43
N TYR A 68 -14.33 2.61 -5.48
CA TYR A 68 -13.36 3.70 -5.41
C TYR A 68 -14.00 5.02 -4.98
N ASP A 69 -13.21 5.96 -4.49
CA ASP A 69 -13.67 7.31 -4.12
C ASP A 69 -13.89 8.16 -5.37
N LYS A 70 -15.15 8.22 -5.84
CA LYS A 70 -15.54 8.88 -7.10
C LYS A 70 -15.22 10.37 -7.09
N GLU A 71 -15.59 11.06 -6.01
CA GLU A 71 -15.38 12.50 -5.88
C GLU A 71 -13.88 12.85 -5.92
N TYR A 72 -13.07 12.04 -5.23
CA TYR A 72 -11.63 12.22 -5.24
C TYR A 72 -11.02 12.00 -6.63
N ILE A 73 -11.44 10.95 -7.32
CA ILE A 73 -10.96 10.62 -8.67
C ILE A 73 -11.36 11.70 -9.67
N GLU A 74 -12.60 12.16 -9.66
CA GLU A 74 -13.08 13.22 -10.55
C GLU A 74 -12.32 14.54 -10.36
N LYS A 75 -11.95 14.85 -9.11
CA LYS A 75 -11.30 16.12 -8.79
C LYS A 75 -9.78 16.12 -8.97
N TYR A 76 -9.12 15.00 -8.72
CA TYR A 76 -7.66 14.96 -8.58
C TYR A 76 -6.94 13.97 -9.51
N ALA A 77 -7.66 13.13 -10.26
CA ALA A 77 -7.04 12.14 -11.12
C ALA A 77 -7.35 12.36 -12.59
N ILE A 78 -6.44 11.92 -13.45
CA ILE A 78 -6.62 11.82 -14.90
C ILE A 78 -6.36 10.37 -15.31
N GLY A 79 -6.94 9.90 -16.42
CA GLY A 79 -6.69 8.57 -16.96
C GLY A 79 -7.42 7.43 -16.20
N PHE A 80 -8.50 7.75 -15.45
CA PHE A 80 -9.23 6.71 -14.71
C PHE A 80 -9.96 5.73 -15.63
N ASN A 81 -10.53 6.18 -16.74
CA ASN A 81 -11.25 5.30 -17.67
C ASN A 81 -10.30 4.32 -18.34
N GLU A 82 -9.13 4.78 -18.74
CA GLU A 82 -8.04 3.97 -19.31
C GLU A 82 -7.53 2.94 -18.28
N LEU A 83 -7.38 3.37 -17.02
CA LEU A 83 -7.04 2.45 -15.93
C LEU A 83 -8.11 1.38 -15.76
N LYS A 84 -9.38 1.76 -15.68
CA LYS A 84 -10.52 0.86 -15.49
C LYS A 84 -10.61 -0.18 -16.61
N GLU A 85 -10.42 0.25 -17.85
CA GLU A 85 -10.35 -0.64 -18.99
C GLU A 85 -9.16 -1.60 -18.89
N HIS A 86 -7.99 -1.06 -18.63
CA HIS A 86 -6.74 -1.84 -18.49
C HIS A 86 -6.85 -2.92 -17.41
N VAL A 87 -7.37 -2.59 -16.23
CA VAL A 87 -7.44 -3.54 -15.12
C VAL A 87 -8.59 -4.53 -15.22
N SER A 88 -9.52 -4.36 -16.16
CA SER A 88 -10.69 -5.23 -16.31
C SER A 88 -10.33 -6.70 -16.52
N GLN A 89 -9.21 -6.99 -17.16
CA GLN A 89 -8.72 -8.33 -17.44
C GLN A 89 -8.00 -9.01 -16.24
N PHE A 90 -7.56 -8.24 -15.25
CA PHE A 90 -6.76 -8.74 -14.12
C PHE A 90 -7.67 -9.14 -12.95
N THR A 91 -8.49 -10.15 -13.16
CA THR A 91 -9.45 -10.63 -12.15
C THR A 91 -8.73 -11.29 -10.96
N PRO A 92 -9.40 -11.42 -9.79
CA PRO A 92 -8.87 -12.20 -8.68
C PRO A 92 -8.51 -13.65 -9.03
N GLU A 93 -9.23 -14.27 -9.97
CA GLU A 93 -8.94 -15.61 -10.49
C GLU A 93 -7.64 -15.65 -11.28
N TRP A 94 -7.42 -14.65 -12.15
CA TRP A 94 -6.16 -14.49 -12.84
C TRP A 94 -4.99 -14.31 -11.85
N ALA A 95 -5.16 -13.45 -10.86
CA ALA A 95 -4.13 -13.19 -9.86
C ALA A 95 -3.82 -14.42 -9.00
N TYR A 96 -4.81 -15.28 -8.71
CA TYR A 96 -4.61 -16.52 -7.96
C TYR A 96 -3.59 -17.43 -8.62
N GLY A 97 -3.67 -17.61 -9.93
CA GLY A 97 -2.70 -18.42 -10.68
C GLY A 97 -1.24 -17.93 -10.57
N ILE A 98 -1.04 -16.66 -10.22
CA ILE A 98 0.29 -16.03 -10.12
C ILE A 98 0.73 -15.91 -8.66
N THR A 99 -0.14 -15.42 -7.80
CA THR A 99 0.16 -15.01 -6.41
C THR A 99 -0.04 -16.11 -5.38
N THR A 100 -0.85 -17.13 -5.70
CA THR A 100 -1.37 -18.17 -4.79
C THR A 100 -2.37 -17.67 -3.74
N ILE A 101 -2.74 -16.38 -3.77
CA ILE A 101 -3.74 -15.82 -2.87
C ILE A 101 -5.13 -16.09 -3.43
N LYS A 102 -6.01 -16.71 -2.64
CA LYS A 102 -7.34 -17.11 -3.07
C LYS A 102 -8.19 -15.92 -3.51
N PRO A 103 -9.01 -16.04 -4.57
CA PRO A 103 -9.83 -14.96 -5.10
C PRO A 103 -10.76 -14.31 -4.07
N GLU A 104 -11.34 -15.13 -3.18
CA GLU A 104 -12.19 -14.65 -2.10
C GLU A 104 -11.44 -13.73 -1.12
N GLU A 105 -10.18 -14.01 -0.80
CA GLU A 105 -9.37 -13.16 0.09
C GLU A 105 -8.96 -11.86 -0.63
N ILE A 106 -8.70 -11.90 -1.93
CA ILE A 106 -8.45 -10.69 -2.72
C ILE A 106 -9.69 -9.78 -2.70
N ARG A 107 -10.88 -10.32 -2.98
CA ARG A 107 -12.13 -9.54 -2.93
C ARG A 107 -12.44 -9.01 -1.54
N LYS A 108 -12.29 -9.85 -0.54
CA LYS A 108 -12.56 -9.51 0.86
C LYS A 108 -11.67 -8.35 1.31
N THR A 109 -10.38 -8.40 1.02
CA THR A 109 -9.44 -7.35 1.42
C THR A 109 -9.62 -6.08 0.61
N ALA A 110 -9.94 -6.14 -0.69
CA ALA A 110 -10.30 -4.98 -1.49
C ALA A 110 -11.52 -4.25 -0.92
N ARG A 111 -12.60 -4.97 -0.65
CA ARG A 111 -13.82 -4.41 -0.04
C ARG A 111 -13.57 -3.86 1.35
N LYS A 112 -12.70 -4.51 2.14
CA LYS A 112 -12.32 -4.02 3.47
C LYS A 112 -11.58 -2.67 3.39
N MET A 113 -10.66 -2.52 2.43
CA MET A 113 -9.98 -1.24 2.17
C MET A 113 -10.98 -0.17 1.72
N ALA A 114 -11.88 -0.50 0.80
CA ALA A 114 -12.92 0.44 0.34
C ALA A 114 -13.82 0.94 1.47
N ASN A 115 -14.25 0.05 2.37
CA ASN A 115 -15.09 0.40 3.50
C ASN A 115 -14.38 1.32 4.52
N ALA A 116 -13.06 1.30 4.57
CA ALA A 116 -12.28 2.17 5.43
C ALA A 116 -11.85 3.49 4.76
N SER A 117 -12.10 3.63 3.44
CA SER A 117 -11.78 4.85 2.69
C SER A 117 -12.37 6.11 3.35
N PRO A 118 -11.66 7.23 3.39
CA PRO A 118 -10.29 7.46 2.90
C PRO A 118 -9.18 7.11 3.91
N SER A 119 -9.54 6.58 5.08
CA SER A 119 -8.61 6.28 6.18
C SER A 119 -7.89 4.95 5.96
N VAL A 120 -7.22 4.83 4.82
CA VAL A 120 -6.47 3.63 4.38
C VAL A 120 -5.08 4.03 3.94
N ILE A 121 -4.09 3.24 4.31
CA ILE A 121 -2.71 3.41 3.85
C ILE A 121 -2.24 2.11 3.21
N VAL A 122 -2.01 2.14 1.91
CA VAL A 122 -1.29 1.08 1.21
C VAL A 122 0.20 1.40 1.29
N HIS A 123 0.85 0.86 2.32
CA HIS A 123 2.23 1.18 2.65
C HIS A 123 3.21 0.44 1.73
N PRO A 124 4.14 1.13 1.04
CA PRO A 124 5.04 0.50 0.08
C PRO A 124 6.11 -0.40 0.71
N GLY A 125 6.32 -0.32 2.01
CA GLY A 125 7.45 -0.97 2.64
C GLY A 125 8.77 -0.24 2.36
N ARG A 126 9.89 -0.85 2.76
CA ARG A 126 11.21 -0.21 2.67
C ARG A 126 11.91 -0.43 1.33
N HIS A 127 11.83 -1.64 0.79
CA HIS A 127 12.66 -2.07 -0.34
C HIS A 127 11.87 -2.20 -1.65
N VAL A 128 10.78 -1.46 -1.78
CA VAL A 128 9.89 -1.55 -2.93
C VAL A 128 10.56 -1.14 -4.25
N SER A 129 11.62 -0.37 -4.19
CA SER A 129 12.33 0.15 -5.37
C SER A 129 13.74 -0.44 -5.58
N TRP A 130 14.02 -1.62 -5.03
CA TRP A 130 15.38 -2.21 -5.08
C TRP A 130 15.50 -3.43 -5.99
N TYR A 131 14.39 -3.96 -6.49
CA TYR A 131 14.37 -5.23 -7.22
C TYR A 131 13.51 -5.15 -8.49
N GLY A 132 14.12 -5.16 -9.65
CA GLY A 132 13.44 -5.29 -10.95
C GLY A 132 12.46 -4.15 -11.26
N ASP A 133 11.25 -4.46 -11.71
CA ASP A 133 10.19 -3.51 -12.10
C ASP A 133 9.54 -2.76 -10.92
N ASP A 134 10.32 -2.39 -9.95
CA ASP A 134 9.89 -1.78 -8.70
C ASP A 134 9.20 -0.43 -8.89
N THR A 135 9.55 0.31 -9.94
CA THR A 135 8.88 1.57 -10.29
C THR A 135 7.40 1.32 -10.61
N GLN A 136 7.07 0.26 -11.34
CA GLN A 136 5.68 -0.06 -11.67
C GLN A 136 4.92 -0.55 -10.43
N ARG A 137 5.56 -1.31 -9.55
CA ARG A 137 4.98 -1.72 -8.28
C ARG A 137 4.71 -0.51 -7.37
N ALA A 138 5.66 0.40 -7.23
CA ALA A 138 5.48 1.63 -6.46
C ALA A 138 4.35 2.50 -7.04
N ARG A 139 4.29 2.63 -8.38
CA ARG A 139 3.22 3.32 -9.08
C ARG A 139 1.86 2.67 -8.82
N ALA A 140 1.76 1.35 -8.88
CA ALA A 140 0.53 0.63 -8.61
C ALA A 140 0.02 0.86 -7.18
N MET A 141 0.91 0.89 -6.18
CA MET A 141 0.53 1.24 -4.80
C MET A 141 0.05 2.69 -4.69
N ALA A 142 0.70 3.62 -5.38
CA ALA A 142 0.27 5.03 -5.41
C ALA A 142 -1.11 5.19 -6.05
N ILE A 143 -1.38 4.48 -7.15
CA ILE A 143 -2.69 4.46 -7.81
C ILE A 143 -3.75 3.87 -6.87
N LEU A 144 -3.44 2.77 -6.18
CA LEU A 144 -4.38 2.15 -5.24
C LEU A 144 -4.75 3.11 -4.09
N ASN A 145 -3.78 3.85 -3.53
CA ASN A 145 -4.05 4.91 -2.56
C ASN A 145 -4.92 6.03 -3.16
N ALA A 146 -4.76 6.37 -4.44
CA ALA A 146 -5.61 7.35 -5.12
C ALA A 146 -7.03 6.85 -5.32
N LEU A 147 -7.22 5.60 -5.74
CA LEU A 147 -8.56 4.98 -5.87
C LEU A 147 -9.31 4.98 -4.54
N LEU A 148 -8.61 4.82 -3.43
CA LEU A 148 -9.15 4.86 -2.09
C LEU A 148 -9.26 6.30 -1.51
N GLY A 149 -8.96 7.32 -2.30
CA GLY A 149 -9.00 8.71 -1.84
C GLY A 149 -8.08 9.03 -0.66
N SER A 150 -7.02 8.26 -0.49
CA SER A 150 -6.16 8.28 0.71
C SER A 150 -5.19 9.46 0.74
N TRP A 151 -4.74 9.98 -0.41
CA TRP A 151 -3.73 11.02 -0.47
C TRP A 151 -4.21 12.36 0.11
N GLY A 152 -3.47 12.88 1.09
CA GLY A 152 -3.72 14.20 1.70
C GLY A 152 -4.95 14.26 2.61
N ARG A 153 -5.57 13.14 2.97
CA ARG A 153 -6.75 13.10 3.84
C ARG A 153 -6.41 12.48 5.20
N ARG A 154 -7.19 12.85 6.22
CA ARG A 154 -7.02 12.32 7.58
C ARG A 154 -7.16 10.80 7.60
N GLY A 155 -6.19 10.13 8.22
CA GLY A 155 -6.08 8.67 8.27
C GLY A 155 -5.53 8.04 7.00
N GLY A 156 -5.24 8.84 5.98
CA GLY A 156 -4.63 8.44 4.72
C GLY A 156 -3.14 8.75 4.65
N PHE A 157 -2.63 8.83 3.43
CA PHE A 157 -1.21 9.00 3.15
C PHE A 157 -0.85 10.49 3.00
N TYR A 158 0.13 10.96 3.76
CA TYR A 158 0.64 12.32 3.66
C TYR A 158 2.07 12.37 3.13
N PHE A 159 2.36 13.39 2.33
CA PHE A 159 3.74 13.75 2.03
C PHE A 159 4.33 14.46 3.24
N LYS A 160 5.44 13.94 3.73
CA LYS A 160 6.15 14.57 4.84
C LYS A 160 6.73 15.91 4.40
N GLU A 161 6.39 16.97 5.10
CA GLU A 161 7.11 18.23 4.98
C GLU A 161 8.48 18.12 5.66
N SER A 162 9.51 18.62 4.97
CA SER A 162 10.86 18.64 5.53
C SER A 162 10.95 19.72 6.61
N ILE A 163 11.28 19.31 7.83
CA ILE A 163 11.65 20.27 8.88
C ILE A 163 12.97 20.92 8.46
N LYS A 164 12.98 22.24 8.32
CA LYS A 164 14.21 23.00 8.07
C LYS A 164 15.05 22.97 9.34
N VAL A 165 16.03 22.07 9.38
CA VAL A 165 17.02 22.05 10.44
C VAL A 165 18.09 23.09 10.10
N PRO A 166 18.51 23.95 11.04
CA PRO A 166 19.65 24.84 10.83
C PRO A 166 20.87 24.07 10.38
N LYS A 167 21.59 24.60 9.40
CA LYS A 167 22.84 23.96 8.95
C LYS A 167 23.84 24.01 10.07
N PHE A 168 24.42 22.88 10.42
CA PHE A 168 25.59 22.85 11.29
C PHE A 168 26.73 23.64 10.62
N PRO A 169 27.48 24.44 11.39
CA PRO A 169 28.68 25.09 10.84
C PRO A 169 29.64 24.00 10.34
N ALA A 170 29.89 24.02 9.03
CA ALA A 170 30.85 23.08 8.45
C ALA A 170 32.25 23.42 8.96
N PRO A 171 33.02 22.45 9.48
CA PRO A 171 34.39 22.68 9.85
C PRO A 171 35.18 23.12 8.58
N LYS A 172 35.99 24.12 8.72
CA LYS A 172 36.91 24.53 7.65
C LYS A 172 38.07 23.51 7.64
N TYR A 173 37.98 22.56 6.72
CA TYR A 173 39.11 21.69 6.47
C TYR A 173 40.18 22.45 5.66
N PRO A 174 41.50 22.27 5.97
CA PRO A 174 42.54 22.76 5.08
C PRO A 174 42.34 22.10 3.69
N HIS A 175 42.41 22.91 2.64
CA HIS A 175 42.47 22.36 1.29
C HIS A 175 43.78 21.60 1.11
N PRO A 176 43.81 20.43 0.48
CA PRO A 176 45.03 19.69 0.17
C PRO A 176 45.93 20.47 -0.76
#